data_d57db425317dfceab60452a662d65fe5
#
_entry.id   d57db425317dfceab60452a662d65fe5
#
_cell.length_a   1.000
_cell.length_b   1.000
_cell.length_c   1.000
_cell.angle_alpha   90.00
_cell.angle_beta   90.00
_cell.angle_gamma   90.00
#
_symmetry.space_group_name_H-M   'P 1'
#
loop_
_entity.id
_entity.type
_entity.pdbx_description
1 polymer ?
#
loop_
_entity_poly.entity_id
_entity_poly.type
_entity_poly.pdbx_seq_one_letter_code
_entity_poly.pdbx_strand_id
1 'polypeptide(L)'
;MLIEAIKERESLESGLNDYYKMWVHQIKTPISAMRLMLQSEDSESNRRLSDELMKIEQYVDMALCYVRLESSGNDLVIKHYSLDDIVKKSVRKFSPQFIGKKLSLDYKELDTDVLTDEKWLSFIIEQLLSNAIKYTAKGSVSIYMKPDTDRKILCIADTGIGIDPADLLRIFDNGYTGLNGRYDMKASGIGLYLCRCITDMLGITLTAVSELGKGSVFMLDLTESKIRHE
;
A
#
# COMPACT_ATOMS: atom_id res chain seq x y z
N MET A 1 20.84 26.69 -24.94
CA MET A 1 21.40 26.35 -23.62
C MET A 1 20.32 25.93 -22.61
N LEU A 2 19.42 26.82 -22.12
CA LEU A 2 18.40 26.41 -21.12
C LEU A 2 17.39 25.40 -21.67
N ILE A 3 16.87 25.61 -22.88
CA ILE A 3 15.90 24.71 -23.56
C ILE A 3 16.55 23.36 -23.90
N GLU A 4 17.80 23.34 -24.28
CA GLU A 4 18.56 22.09 -24.56
C GLU A 4 18.78 21.30 -23.28
N ALA A 5 19.16 21.95 -22.19
CA ALA A 5 19.33 21.31 -20.87
C ALA A 5 18.01 20.73 -20.35
N ILE A 6 16.87 21.42 -20.58
CA ILE A 6 15.55 20.89 -20.21
C ILE A 6 15.22 19.64 -21.05
N LYS A 7 15.39 19.69 -22.37
CA LYS A 7 15.15 18.52 -23.27
C LYS A 7 16.06 17.33 -22.95
N GLU A 8 17.30 17.59 -22.61
CA GLU A 8 18.27 16.54 -22.25
C GLU A 8 17.88 15.87 -20.93
N ARG A 9 17.42 16.66 -19.95
CA ARG A 9 16.87 16.17 -18.69
C ARG A 9 15.59 15.35 -18.90
N GLU A 10 14.63 15.85 -19.67
CA GLU A 10 13.39 15.13 -20.00
C GLU A 10 13.68 13.80 -20.72
N SER A 11 14.66 13.78 -21.64
CA SER A 11 15.08 12.58 -22.35
C SER A 11 15.72 11.56 -21.42
N LEU A 12 16.56 12.00 -20.48
CA LEU A 12 17.18 11.14 -19.46
C LEU A 12 16.13 10.57 -18.49
N GLU A 13 15.19 11.40 -18.03
CA GLU A 13 14.09 10.97 -17.16
C GLU A 13 13.18 9.95 -17.87
N SER A 14 12.85 10.17 -19.15
CA SER A 14 12.07 9.22 -19.95
C SER A 14 12.83 7.90 -20.15
N GLY A 15 14.12 7.93 -20.46
CA GLY A 15 14.94 6.73 -20.64
C GLY A 15 15.07 5.91 -19.36
N LEU A 16 15.23 6.57 -18.20
CA LEU A 16 15.23 5.91 -16.90
C LEU A 16 13.88 5.25 -16.60
N ASN A 17 12.78 5.91 -16.90
CA ASN A 17 11.44 5.38 -16.68
C ASN A 17 11.16 4.12 -17.48
N ASP A 18 11.56 4.11 -18.77
CA ASP A 18 11.39 2.94 -19.62
C ASP A 18 12.32 1.80 -19.21
N TYR A 19 13.55 2.09 -18.77
CA TYR A 19 14.46 1.12 -18.18
C TYR A 19 13.84 0.46 -16.93
N TYR A 20 13.28 1.25 -16.00
CA TYR A 20 12.64 0.73 -14.80
C TYR A 20 11.41 -0.11 -15.13
N LYS A 21 10.56 0.31 -16.10
CA LYS A 21 9.40 -0.50 -16.54
C LYS A 21 9.84 -1.87 -17.06
N MET A 22 10.89 -1.91 -17.89
CA MET A 22 11.44 -3.15 -18.43
C MET A 22 12.03 -4.03 -17.33
N TRP A 23 12.83 -3.45 -16.43
CA TRP A 23 13.47 -4.15 -15.32
C TRP A 23 12.44 -4.83 -14.39
N VAL A 24 11.32 -4.16 -14.13
CA VAL A 24 10.21 -4.74 -13.35
C VAL A 24 9.61 -5.94 -14.02
N HIS A 25 9.36 -5.85 -15.32
CA HIS A 25 8.83 -6.98 -16.07
C HIS A 25 9.77 -8.19 -15.97
N GLN A 26 11.07 -7.93 -16.07
CA GLN A 26 12.10 -8.96 -15.94
C GLN A 26 12.15 -9.59 -14.53
N ILE A 27 11.90 -8.82 -13.46
CA ILE A 27 11.86 -9.35 -12.08
C ILE A 27 10.54 -10.06 -11.78
N LYS A 28 9.40 -9.54 -12.25
CA LYS A 28 8.09 -10.18 -12.02
C LYS A 28 7.97 -11.57 -12.66
N THR A 29 8.66 -11.81 -13.76
CA THR A 29 8.64 -13.11 -14.45
C THR A 29 9.20 -14.25 -13.58
N PRO A 30 10.46 -14.20 -13.06
CA PRO A 30 10.98 -15.24 -12.19
C PRO A 30 10.21 -15.35 -10.86
N ILE A 31 9.71 -14.24 -10.31
CA ILE A 31 8.86 -14.26 -9.11
C ILE A 31 7.58 -15.08 -9.38
N SER A 32 6.92 -14.86 -10.51
CA SER A 32 5.72 -15.62 -10.90
C SER A 32 6.03 -17.11 -11.10
N ALA A 33 7.18 -17.44 -11.69
CA ALA A 33 7.63 -18.81 -11.85
C ALA A 33 7.88 -19.50 -10.48
N MET A 34 8.58 -18.82 -9.57
CA MET A 34 8.79 -19.33 -8.20
C MET A 34 7.48 -19.53 -7.45
N ARG A 35 6.51 -18.60 -7.60
CA ARG A 35 5.18 -18.75 -7.01
C ARG A 35 4.47 -20.01 -7.50
N LEU A 36 4.50 -20.29 -8.81
CA LEU A 36 3.90 -21.50 -9.38
C LEU A 36 4.58 -22.76 -8.85
N MET A 37 5.92 -22.77 -8.74
CA MET A 37 6.66 -23.91 -8.18
C MET A 37 6.30 -24.16 -6.71
N LEU A 38 6.14 -23.09 -5.91
CA LEU A 38 5.78 -23.22 -4.49
C LEU A 38 4.33 -23.68 -4.28
N GLN A 39 3.45 -23.48 -5.26
CA GLN A 39 2.06 -23.95 -5.23
C GLN A 39 1.93 -25.45 -5.58
N SER A 40 2.94 -26.07 -6.17
CA SER A 40 2.88 -27.46 -6.60
C SER A 40 2.80 -28.47 -5.45
N GLU A 41 3.27 -28.09 -4.26
CA GLU A 41 3.28 -28.96 -3.08
C GLU A 41 2.98 -28.13 -1.80
N ASP A 42 1.99 -28.52 -1.02
CA ASP A 42 1.62 -27.84 0.22
C ASP A 42 2.47 -28.35 1.39
N SER A 43 3.67 -27.77 1.55
CA SER A 43 4.56 -28.04 2.67
C SER A 43 4.75 -26.77 3.53
N GLU A 44 5.11 -26.94 4.80
CA GLU A 44 5.42 -25.81 5.68
C GLU A 44 6.59 -24.98 5.14
N SER A 45 7.56 -25.63 4.50
CA SER A 45 8.70 -24.96 3.86
C SER A 45 8.22 -24.08 2.70
N ASN A 46 7.34 -24.60 1.82
CA ASN A 46 6.83 -23.86 0.68
C ASN A 46 5.95 -22.67 1.12
N ARG A 47 5.19 -22.81 2.20
CA ARG A 47 4.43 -21.69 2.78
C ARG A 47 5.36 -20.59 3.26
N ARG A 48 6.43 -20.91 4.00
CA ARG A 48 7.43 -19.92 4.45
C ARG A 48 8.14 -19.24 3.28
N LEU A 49 8.52 -20.00 2.25
CA LEU A 49 9.14 -19.44 1.04
C LEU A 49 8.17 -18.53 0.27
N SER A 50 6.89 -18.87 0.22
CA SER A 50 5.85 -18.04 -0.39
C SER A 50 5.68 -16.71 0.36
N ASP A 51 5.77 -16.72 1.70
CA ASP A 51 5.73 -15.49 2.49
C ASP A 51 6.94 -14.58 2.21
N GLU A 52 8.15 -15.17 2.10
CA GLU A 52 9.34 -14.37 1.73
C GLU A 52 9.27 -13.85 0.28
N LEU A 53 8.76 -14.68 -0.65
CA LEU A 53 8.55 -14.25 -2.04
C LEU A 53 7.57 -13.07 -2.13
N MET A 54 6.48 -13.09 -1.34
CA MET A 54 5.54 -11.98 -1.28
C MET A 54 6.17 -10.69 -0.76
N LYS A 55 7.11 -10.79 0.20
CA LYS A 55 7.87 -9.61 0.66
C LYS A 55 8.77 -9.05 -0.45
N ILE A 56 9.42 -9.91 -1.22
CA ILE A 56 10.22 -9.49 -2.38
C ILE A 56 9.33 -8.74 -3.39
N GLU A 57 8.14 -9.25 -3.69
CA GLU A 57 7.18 -8.58 -4.56
C GLU A 57 6.79 -7.19 -4.03
N GLN A 58 6.49 -7.10 -2.73
CA GLN A 58 6.17 -5.82 -2.10
C GLN A 58 7.32 -4.81 -2.21
N TYR A 59 8.58 -5.24 -2.02
CA TYR A 59 9.74 -4.37 -2.19
C TYR A 59 9.92 -3.91 -3.64
N VAL A 60 9.69 -4.78 -4.60
CA VAL A 60 9.70 -4.43 -6.04
C VAL A 60 8.59 -3.43 -6.35
N ASP A 61 7.36 -3.67 -5.86
CA ASP A 61 6.23 -2.76 -6.08
C ASP A 61 6.47 -1.38 -5.42
N MET A 62 7.11 -1.34 -4.23
CA MET A 62 7.51 -0.07 -3.58
C MET A 62 8.56 0.69 -4.38
N ALA A 63 9.60 0.00 -4.86
CA ALA A 63 10.65 0.63 -5.67
C ALA A 63 10.07 1.23 -6.96
N LEU A 64 9.14 0.52 -7.60
CA LEU A 64 8.42 1.02 -8.76
C LEU A 64 7.53 2.22 -8.49
N CYS A 65 6.80 2.14 -7.38
CA CYS A 65 5.94 3.21 -6.93
C CYS A 65 6.78 4.48 -6.74
N TYR A 66 7.93 4.37 -6.07
CA TYR A 66 8.85 5.49 -5.85
C TYR A 66 9.31 6.13 -7.18
N VAL A 67 9.80 5.31 -8.12
CA VAL A 67 10.26 5.78 -9.43
C VAL A 67 9.13 6.46 -10.22
N ARG A 68 7.92 5.89 -10.19
CA ARG A 68 6.77 6.48 -10.89
C ARG A 68 6.32 7.81 -10.28
N LEU A 69 6.43 7.97 -8.96
CA LEU A 69 6.11 9.23 -8.29
C LEU A 69 7.10 10.35 -8.64
N GLU A 70 8.38 10.02 -8.85
CA GLU A 70 9.41 10.96 -9.25
C GLU A 70 9.34 11.35 -10.74
N SER A 71 8.72 10.51 -11.58
CA SER A 71 8.63 10.80 -13.02
C SER A 71 7.53 11.82 -13.30
N SER A 72 7.87 12.85 -14.09
CA SER A 72 6.99 13.98 -14.44
C SER A 72 5.75 13.62 -15.29
N GLY A 73 5.62 12.37 -15.72
CA GLY A 73 4.54 11.84 -16.56
C GLY A 73 3.64 10.87 -15.80
N ASN A 74 2.99 11.32 -14.73
CA ASN A 74 1.98 10.50 -14.05
C ASN A 74 0.73 10.40 -14.93
N ASP A 75 0.65 9.36 -15.77
CA ASP A 75 -0.56 8.99 -16.50
C ASP A 75 -1.62 8.46 -15.50
N LEU A 76 -2.22 9.38 -14.74
CA LEU A 76 -3.33 9.06 -13.84
C LEU A 76 -4.57 8.68 -14.66
N VAL A 77 -5.12 7.53 -14.41
CA VAL A 77 -6.37 7.05 -15.01
C VAL A 77 -7.49 7.18 -13.99
N ILE A 78 -7.96 8.42 -13.78
CA ILE A 78 -9.02 8.74 -12.83
C ILE A 78 -10.38 8.34 -13.41
N LYS A 79 -11.07 7.38 -12.74
CA LYS A 79 -12.41 6.89 -13.10
C LYS A 79 -13.18 6.52 -11.84
N HIS A 80 -14.49 6.31 -11.99
CA HIS A 80 -15.29 5.70 -10.95
C HIS A 80 -15.03 4.19 -10.89
N TYR A 81 -14.73 3.71 -9.69
CA TYR A 81 -14.49 2.30 -9.41
C TYR A 81 -15.28 1.89 -8.16
N SER A 82 -15.77 0.65 -8.15
CA SER A 82 -16.30 0.02 -6.95
C SER A 82 -15.16 -0.12 -5.91
N LEU A 83 -15.31 0.55 -4.77
CA LEU A 83 -14.36 0.44 -3.67
C LEU A 83 -14.28 -1.00 -3.15
N ASP A 84 -15.42 -1.67 -3.11
CA ASP A 84 -15.56 -3.06 -2.69
C ASP A 84 -14.69 -4.00 -3.54
N ASP A 85 -14.71 -3.83 -4.87
CA ASP A 85 -13.91 -4.65 -5.78
C ASP A 85 -12.41 -4.44 -5.57
N ILE A 86 -11.96 -3.18 -5.39
CA ILE A 86 -10.56 -2.86 -5.14
C ILE A 86 -10.10 -3.51 -3.83
N VAL A 87 -10.88 -3.34 -2.75
CA VAL A 87 -10.53 -3.89 -1.44
C VAL A 87 -10.57 -5.42 -1.46
N LYS A 88 -11.58 -6.04 -2.07
CA LYS A 88 -11.67 -7.51 -2.18
C LYS A 88 -10.48 -8.11 -2.95
N LYS A 89 -10.01 -7.45 -4.04
CA LYS A 89 -8.79 -7.87 -4.76
C LYS A 89 -7.57 -7.83 -3.85
N SER A 90 -7.40 -6.75 -3.10
CA SER A 90 -6.28 -6.59 -2.15
C SER A 90 -6.35 -7.63 -1.03
N VAL A 91 -7.51 -7.84 -0.42
CA VAL A 91 -7.71 -8.86 0.62
C VAL A 91 -7.38 -10.27 0.11
N ARG A 92 -7.81 -10.63 -1.10
CA ARG A 92 -7.48 -11.94 -1.70
C ARG A 92 -5.98 -12.15 -1.86
N LYS A 93 -5.23 -11.11 -2.22
CA LYS A 93 -3.76 -11.16 -2.33
C LYS A 93 -3.11 -11.53 -0.99
N PHE A 94 -3.65 -11.03 0.13
CA PHE A 94 -3.11 -11.24 1.47
C PHE A 94 -3.75 -12.43 2.21
N SER A 95 -4.74 -13.11 1.63
CA SER A 95 -5.45 -14.22 2.30
C SER A 95 -4.52 -15.33 2.83
N PRO A 96 -3.42 -15.74 2.15
CA PRO A 96 -2.50 -16.73 2.69
C PRO A 96 -1.84 -16.29 4.01
N GLN A 97 -1.51 -15.00 4.14
CA GLN A 97 -0.91 -14.46 5.36
C GLN A 97 -1.91 -14.40 6.51
N PHE A 98 -3.18 -14.03 6.25
CA PHE A 98 -4.26 -14.10 7.25
C PHE A 98 -4.42 -15.53 7.78
N ILE A 99 -4.46 -16.51 6.89
CA ILE A 99 -4.58 -17.93 7.24
C ILE A 99 -3.35 -18.41 8.01
N GLY A 100 -2.14 -18.13 7.51
CA GLY A 100 -0.88 -18.53 8.12
C GLY A 100 -0.70 -18.00 9.54
N LYS A 101 -1.07 -16.73 9.77
CA LYS A 101 -1.04 -16.10 11.11
C LYS A 101 -2.29 -16.37 11.96
N LYS A 102 -3.32 -17.03 11.41
CA LYS A 102 -4.62 -17.25 12.07
C LYS A 102 -5.28 -15.94 12.53
N LEU A 103 -5.16 -14.89 11.72
CA LEU A 103 -5.81 -13.61 11.96
C LEU A 103 -7.24 -13.65 11.44
N SER A 104 -8.18 -13.11 12.22
CA SER A 104 -9.55 -12.92 11.77
C SER A 104 -9.64 -11.68 10.87
N LEU A 105 -10.44 -11.77 9.82
CA LEU A 105 -10.79 -10.63 8.99
C LEU A 105 -12.27 -10.31 9.22
N ASP A 106 -12.55 -9.10 9.74
CA ASP A 106 -13.89 -8.55 9.83
C ASP A 106 -14.10 -7.59 8.65
N TYR A 107 -14.76 -8.08 7.62
CA TYR A 107 -15.02 -7.33 6.39
C TYR A 107 -16.49 -6.96 6.28
N LYS A 108 -16.77 -5.67 6.26
CA LYS A 108 -18.11 -5.14 5.97
C LYS A 108 -18.16 -4.70 4.52
N GLU A 109 -19.19 -5.11 3.82
CA GLU A 109 -19.40 -4.72 2.42
C GLU A 109 -19.35 -3.20 2.25
N LEU A 110 -18.61 -2.77 1.22
CA LEU A 110 -18.33 -1.37 0.93
C LEU A 110 -19.16 -0.94 -0.29
N ASP A 111 -20.44 -0.73 -0.10
CA ASP A 111 -21.37 -0.29 -1.17
C ASP A 111 -21.12 1.18 -1.53
N THR A 112 -20.00 1.43 -2.18
CA THR A 112 -19.53 2.79 -2.49
C THR A 112 -18.65 2.80 -3.73
N ASP A 113 -18.97 3.70 -4.67
CA ASP A 113 -18.09 4.05 -5.78
C ASP A 113 -17.21 5.24 -5.41
N VAL A 114 -15.96 5.22 -5.88
CA VAL A 114 -14.96 6.27 -5.64
C VAL A 114 -14.32 6.73 -6.94
N LEU A 115 -14.07 8.02 -7.06
CA LEU A 115 -13.34 8.62 -8.19
C LEU A 115 -11.85 8.59 -7.86
N THR A 116 -11.11 7.70 -8.53
CA THR A 116 -9.70 7.47 -8.20
C THR A 116 -8.96 6.81 -9.37
N ASP A 117 -7.67 6.57 -9.20
CA ASP A 117 -6.91 5.61 -10.00
C ASP A 117 -6.84 4.28 -9.24
N GLU A 118 -7.38 3.20 -9.85
CA GLU A 118 -7.47 1.86 -9.24
C GLU A 118 -6.09 1.34 -8.78
N LYS A 119 -5.03 1.56 -9.57
CA LYS A 119 -3.70 1.03 -9.28
C LYS A 119 -3.07 1.70 -8.06
N TRP A 120 -3.19 3.02 -8.00
CA TRP A 120 -2.65 3.79 -6.90
C TRP A 120 -3.41 3.57 -5.60
N LEU A 121 -4.74 3.50 -5.66
CA LEU A 121 -5.56 3.20 -4.49
C LEU A 121 -5.32 1.76 -4.00
N SER A 122 -5.19 0.78 -4.91
CA SER A 122 -4.84 -0.60 -4.55
C SER A 122 -3.50 -0.65 -3.82
N PHE A 123 -2.48 0.08 -4.30
CA PHE A 123 -1.18 0.14 -3.62
C PHE A 123 -1.30 0.64 -2.18
N ILE A 124 -2.06 1.72 -1.94
CA ILE A 124 -2.28 2.23 -0.58
C ILE A 124 -2.93 1.17 0.30
N ILE A 125 -4.03 0.56 -0.17
CA ILE A 125 -4.78 -0.46 0.59
C ILE A 125 -3.88 -1.65 0.90
N GLU A 126 -3.09 -2.13 -0.07
CA GLU A 126 -2.15 -3.23 0.10
C GLU A 126 -1.06 -2.92 1.14
N GLN A 127 -0.52 -1.70 1.16
CA GLN A 127 0.45 -1.27 2.16
C GLN A 127 -0.16 -1.22 3.57
N LEU A 128 -1.38 -0.71 3.69
CA LEU A 128 -2.09 -0.66 4.98
C LEU A 128 -2.43 -2.07 5.48
N LEU A 129 -2.89 -2.97 4.62
CA LEU A 129 -3.13 -4.38 4.94
C LEU A 129 -1.85 -5.11 5.34
N SER A 130 -0.76 -4.91 4.61
CA SER A 130 0.56 -5.47 4.93
C SER A 130 1.01 -5.05 6.32
N ASN A 131 0.86 -3.76 6.67
CA ASN A 131 1.18 -3.25 7.99
C ASN A 131 0.27 -3.84 9.06
N ALA A 132 -1.04 -3.88 8.86
CA ALA A 132 -2.00 -4.47 9.79
C ALA A 132 -1.63 -5.94 10.10
N ILE A 133 -1.36 -6.73 9.08
CA ILE A 133 -0.95 -8.13 9.23
C ILE A 133 0.42 -8.24 9.91
N LYS A 134 1.38 -7.38 9.53
CA LYS A 134 2.74 -7.40 10.08
C LYS A 134 2.73 -7.17 11.59
N TYR A 135 2.02 -6.15 12.04
CA TYR A 135 2.03 -5.69 13.43
C TYR A 135 0.96 -6.33 14.32
N THR A 136 0.11 -7.20 13.77
CA THR A 136 -0.84 -8.03 14.52
C THR A 136 -0.31 -9.45 14.61
N ALA A 137 0.10 -9.86 15.82
CA ALA A 137 0.56 -11.25 16.07
C ALA A 137 -0.62 -12.20 16.25
N LYS A 138 -1.68 -11.75 16.94
CA LYS A 138 -2.95 -12.47 17.18
C LYS A 138 -4.07 -11.44 17.25
N GLY A 139 -5.25 -11.79 16.75
CA GLY A 139 -6.42 -10.91 16.78
C GLY A 139 -7.06 -10.76 15.41
N SER A 140 -7.44 -9.54 15.04
CA SER A 140 -8.23 -9.28 13.85
C SER A 140 -7.77 -8.03 13.10
N VAL A 141 -8.09 -8.00 11.81
CA VAL A 141 -8.09 -6.80 10.98
C VAL A 141 -9.53 -6.55 10.53
N SER A 142 -10.00 -5.32 10.67
CA SER A 142 -11.36 -4.92 10.28
C SER A 142 -11.29 -3.90 9.14
N ILE A 143 -12.17 -4.04 8.14
CA ILE A 143 -12.29 -3.14 6.99
C ILE A 143 -13.73 -2.70 6.89
N TYR A 144 -13.99 -1.38 6.95
CA TYR A 144 -15.33 -0.83 6.95
C TYR A 144 -15.35 0.64 6.55
N MET A 145 -16.52 1.12 6.11
CA MET A 145 -16.76 2.56 5.96
C MET A 145 -17.03 3.17 7.33
N LYS A 146 -16.45 4.33 7.61
CA LYS A 146 -16.70 5.05 8.87
C LYS A 146 -18.18 5.36 8.99
N PRO A 147 -18.85 4.91 10.06
CA PRO A 147 -20.27 5.21 10.27
C PRO A 147 -20.49 6.69 10.63
N ASP A 148 -21.76 7.11 10.59
CA ASP A 148 -22.24 8.43 11.07
C ASP A 148 -21.56 9.64 10.41
N THR A 149 -21.24 9.50 9.10
CA THR A 149 -20.68 10.60 8.30
C THR A 149 -21.15 10.50 6.85
N ASP A 150 -21.40 11.67 6.23
CA ASP A 150 -21.69 11.76 4.79
C ASP A 150 -20.41 11.64 3.92
N ARG A 151 -19.24 11.53 4.56
CA ARG A 151 -17.96 11.38 3.89
C ARG A 151 -17.67 9.93 3.56
N LYS A 152 -17.01 9.69 2.42
CA LYS A 152 -16.56 8.36 2.00
C LYS A 152 -15.21 8.03 2.67
N ILE A 153 -15.22 7.60 3.93
CA ILE A 153 -14.00 7.30 4.69
C ILE A 153 -13.86 5.79 4.87
N LEU A 154 -12.87 5.20 4.17
CA LEU A 154 -12.48 3.82 4.36
C LEU A 154 -11.58 3.68 5.59
N CYS A 155 -11.94 2.79 6.51
CA CYS A 155 -11.16 2.45 7.70
C CYS A 155 -10.55 1.05 7.55
N ILE A 156 -9.25 0.94 7.83
CA ILE A 156 -8.54 -0.33 8.00
C ILE A 156 -7.98 -0.32 9.41
N ALA A 157 -8.54 -1.18 10.25
CA ALA A 157 -8.23 -1.26 11.68
C ALA A 157 -7.56 -2.59 12.01
N ASP A 158 -6.56 -2.57 12.86
CA ASP A 158 -5.90 -3.76 13.39
C ASP A 158 -5.96 -3.78 14.92
N THR A 159 -5.88 -4.96 15.52
CA THR A 159 -5.78 -5.17 16.97
C THR A 159 -4.35 -5.51 17.39
N GLY A 160 -3.37 -4.94 16.69
CA GLY A 160 -1.96 -5.20 16.88
C GLY A 160 -1.34 -4.44 18.05
N ILE A 161 -0.03 -4.26 17.98
CA ILE A 161 0.76 -3.63 19.05
C ILE A 161 0.47 -2.14 19.22
N GLY A 162 -0.18 -1.49 18.24
CA GLY A 162 -0.38 -0.05 18.21
C GLY A 162 0.91 0.73 17.93
N ILE A 163 0.79 2.05 17.92
CA ILE A 163 1.86 3.00 17.61
C ILE A 163 2.01 3.95 18.79
N ASP A 164 3.25 4.20 19.21
CA ASP A 164 3.54 5.18 20.23
C ASP A 164 3.08 6.59 19.79
N PRO A 165 2.42 7.38 20.65
CA PRO A 165 2.00 8.73 20.30
C PRO A 165 3.14 9.63 19.79
N ALA A 166 4.36 9.44 20.26
CA ALA A 166 5.53 10.18 19.79
C ALA A 166 5.91 9.81 18.34
N ASP A 167 5.65 8.56 17.93
CA ASP A 167 5.92 8.09 16.58
C ASP A 167 4.77 8.45 15.61
N LEU A 168 3.52 8.55 16.10
CA LEU A 168 2.32 8.69 15.27
C LEU A 168 2.37 9.89 14.32
N LEU A 169 3.01 10.98 14.71
CA LEU A 169 3.18 12.17 13.86
C LEU A 169 4.20 11.96 12.73
N ARG A 170 5.06 10.95 12.87
CA ARG A 170 6.21 10.72 11.99
C ARG A 170 6.11 9.45 11.14
N ILE A 171 5.08 8.63 11.34
CA ILE A 171 4.95 7.35 10.61
C ILE A 171 4.89 7.50 9.09
N PHE A 172 4.57 8.71 8.61
CA PHE A 172 4.54 9.04 7.18
C PHE A 172 5.83 9.71 6.67
N ASP A 173 6.84 9.94 7.55
CA ASP A 173 8.12 10.50 7.15
C ASP A 173 8.95 9.47 6.38
N ASN A 174 9.73 9.93 5.39
CA ASN A 174 10.57 9.06 4.58
C ASN A 174 11.62 8.33 5.43
N GLY A 175 11.63 6.99 5.34
CA GLY A 175 12.57 6.15 6.06
C GLY A 175 12.31 6.02 7.57
N TYR A 176 11.19 6.54 8.08
CA TYR A 176 10.87 6.44 9.49
C TYR A 176 10.32 5.07 9.85
N THR A 177 10.89 4.42 10.83
CA THR A 177 10.53 3.05 11.24
C THR A 177 9.96 2.95 12.67
N GLY A 178 9.94 4.04 13.43
CA GLY A 178 9.50 4.07 14.83
C GLY A 178 10.36 3.19 15.77
N LEU A 179 9.98 3.15 17.03
CA LEU A 179 10.65 2.30 18.03
C LEU A 179 10.50 0.81 17.68
N ASN A 180 9.33 0.39 17.22
CA ASN A 180 9.03 -1.00 16.87
C ASN A 180 9.78 -1.46 15.61
N GLY A 181 10.04 -0.56 14.65
CA GLY A 181 10.80 -0.87 13.45
C GLY A 181 12.31 -0.98 13.67
N ARG A 182 12.85 -0.38 14.76
CA ARG A 182 14.26 -0.54 15.14
C ARG A 182 14.57 -1.94 15.67
N TYR A 183 13.60 -2.61 16.29
CA TYR A 183 13.71 -4.01 16.71
C TYR A 183 13.48 -4.99 15.56
N ASP A 184 12.69 -4.60 14.54
CA ASP A 184 12.50 -5.36 13.31
C ASP A 184 13.37 -4.76 12.20
N MET A 185 14.60 -5.27 12.03
CA MET A 185 15.55 -4.85 10.98
C MET A 185 14.99 -4.97 9.55
N LYS A 186 13.72 -5.40 9.39
CA LYS A 186 13.03 -5.60 8.11
C LYS A 186 12.09 -4.45 7.73
N ALA A 187 12.00 -3.38 8.53
CA ALA A 187 11.15 -2.24 8.19
C ALA A 187 11.94 -1.20 7.39
N SER A 188 11.54 -0.93 6.14
CA SER A 188 12.20 0.08 5.29
C SER A 188 11.80 1.52 5.64
N GLY A 189 10.66 1.73 6.31
CA GLY A 189 10.10 3.05 6.55
C GLY A 189 9.59 3.79 5.31
N ILE A 190 9.56 3.12 4.15
CA ILE A 190 9.19 3.74 2.86
C ILE A 190 7.70 3.56 2.54
N GLY A 191 7.07 2.47 3.00
CA GLY A 191 5.72 2.10 2.59
C GLY A 191 4.65 3.15 2.92
N LEU A 192 4.59 3.64 4.18
CA LEU A 192 3.63 4.67 4.59
C LEU A 192 3.97 6.04 3.99
N TYR A 193 5.26 6.36 3.83
CA TYR A 193 5.69 7.55 3.10
C TYR A 193 5.15 7.57 1.66
N LEU A 194 5.28 6.45 0.93
CA LEU A 194 4.71 6.32 -0.42
C LEU A 194 3.18 6.45 -0.40
N CYS A 195 2.49 5.87 0.58
CA CYS A 195 1.05 6.07 0.75
C CYS A 195 0.72 7.56 0.87
N ARG A 196 1.49 8.33 1.64
CA ARG A 196 1.30 9.79 1.79
C ARG A 196 1.50 10.51 0.47
N CYS A 197 2.60 10.25 -0.24
CA CYS A 197 2.86 10.86 -1.55
C CYS A 197 1.72 10.58 -2.54
N ILE A 198 1.22 9.34 -2.58
CA ILE A 198 0.11 8.96 -3.47
C ILE A 198 -1.18 9.66 -3.06
N THR A 199 -1.49 9.71 -1.76
CA THR A 199 -2.71 10.38 -1.30
C THR A 199 -2.70 11.87 -1.59
N ASP A 200 -1.55 12.54 -1.43
CA ASP A 200 -1.37 13.94 -1.80
C ASP A 200 -1.57 14.15 -3.32
N MET A 201 -1.04 13.25 -4.16
CA MET A 201 -1.21 13.26 -5.62
C MET A 201 -2.67 13.03 -6.05
N LEU A 202 -3.39 12.14 -5.36
CA LEU A 202 -4.80 11.82 -5.66
C LEU A 202 -5.80 12.81 -5.02
N GLY A 203 -5.34 13.75 -4.19
CA GLY A 203 -6.22 14.63 -3.42
C GLY A 203 -7.01 13.91 -2.32
N ILE A 204 -6.50 12.78 -1.83
CA ILE A 204 -7.10 11.94 -0.78
C ILE A 204 -6.42 12.28 0.56
N THR A 205 -7.15 12.22 1.66
CA THR A 205 -6.57 12.41 2.99
C THR A 205 -6.35 11.07 3.69
N LEU A 206 -5.09 10.80 4.08
CA LEU A 206 -4.71 9.64 4.89
C LEU A 206 -4.40 10.09 6.31
N THR A 207 -5.11 9.51 7.29
CA THR A 207 -4.89 9.75 8.71
C THR A 207 -4.78 8.43 9.46
N ALA A 208 -4.20 8.49 10.67
CA ALA A 208 -4.09 7.33 11.54
C ALA A 208 -4.45 7.73 12.98
N VAL A 209 -5.12 6.84 13.70
CA VAL A 209 -5.27 6.89 15.14
C VAL A 209 -4.79 5.56 15.71
N SER A 210 -4.12 5.60 16.85
CA SER A 210 -3.55 4.38 17.42
C SER A 210 -3.42 4.53 18.93
N GLU A 211 -3.52 3.39 19.61
CA GLU A 211 -3.24 3.28 21.04
C GLU A 211 -2.31 2.08 21.27
N LEU A 212 -1.22 2.31 21.99
CA LEU A 212 -0.23 1.29 22.27
C LEU A 212 -0.86 0.09 22.99
N GLY A 213 -0.65 -1.11 22.45
CA GLY A 213 -1.24 -2.36 22.98
C GLY A 213 -2.70 -2.62 22.59
N LYS A 214 -3.37 -1.71 21.86
CA LYS A 214 -4.76 -1.90 21.41
C LYS A 214 -4.90 -1.99 19.90
N GLY A 215 -3.93 -1.45 19.15
CA GLY A 215 -3.92 -1.48 17.70
C GLY A 215 -4.02 -0.10 17.06
N SER A 216 -4.24 -0.09 15.75
CA SER A 216 -4.26 1.14 14.94
C SER A 216 -5.46 1.15 13.99
N VAL A 217 -5.92 2.34 13.62
CA VAL A 217 -6.92 2.56 12.57
C VAL A 217 -6.36 3.56 11.59
N PHE A 218 -6.16 3.13 10.36
CA PHE A 218 -5.84 4.00 9.22
C PHE A 218 -7.12 4.37 8.49
N MET A 219 -7.28 5.64 8.18
CA MET A 219 -8.49 6.20 7.56
C MET A 219 -8.12 6.90 6.26
N LEU A 220 -8.74 6.48 5.15
CA LEU A 220 -8.64 7.08 3.83
C LEU A 220 -9.94 7.83 3.54
N ASP A 221 -9.88 9.13 3.44
CA ASP A 221 -11.01 9.94 3.03
C ASP A 221 -11.03 10.05 1.51
N LEU A 222 -11.90 9.28 0.91
CA LEU A 222 -12.12 9.16 -0.53
C LEU A 222 -13.25 10.06 -1.03
N THR A 223 -13.70 11.00 -0.18
CA THR A 223 -14.74 11.96 -0.55
C THR A 223 -14.22 12.85 -1.66
N GLU A 224 -14.96 12.93 -2.75
CA GLU A 224 -14.63 13.83 -3.84
C GLU A 224 -14.57 15.27 -3.32
N SER A 225 -13.38 15.86 -3.31
CA SER A 225 -13.27 17.30 -3.11
C SER A 225 -13.95 17.95 -4.32
N LYS A 226 -14.94 18.83 -4.07
CA LYS A 226 -15.43 19.72 -5.11
C LYS A 226 -14.23 20.55 -5.54
N ILE A 227 -13.50 20.10 -6.55
CA ILE A 227 -12.48 20.89 -7.21
C ILE A 227 -13.24 22.11 -7.74
N ARG A 228 -13.07 23.24 -7.08
CA ARG A 228 -13.47 24.52 -7.66
C ARG A 228 -12.57 24.70 -8.88
N HIS A 229 -13.13 24.48 -10.05
CA HIS A 229 -12.55 25.02 -11.28
C HIS A 229 -12.63 26.55 -11.15
N GLU A 230 -11.54 27.17 -10.75
CA GLU A 230 -11.28 28.59 -10.99
C GLU A 230 -10.49 28.73 -12.29
#